data_aeeee70b762a269a9d9118d31d36be6d
#
_entry.id   aeeee70b762a269a9d9118d31d36be6d
#
_cell.length_a   1.000
_cell.length_b   1.000
_cell.length_c   1.000
_cell.angle_alpha   90.00
_cell.angle_beta   90.00
_cell.angle_gamma   90.00
#
_symmetry.space_group_name_H-M   'P 1'
#
loop_
_entity.id
_entity.type
_entity.pdbx_description
1 polymer ?
#
loop_
_entity_poly.entity_id
_entity_poly.type
_entity_poly.pdbx_seq_one_letter_code
_entity_poly.pdbx_strand_id
1 'polypeptide(L)'
;MISKTPKVFSVPNLTLLITLLTISTILIAGCGSGSSEDDLFPQISDPGTVFTLDEVLATPYKELNNYSTDELPGATEATYGFMRIGGGEPYDYEIRVYDSHQAAVDQGTPMALEGSGENAILSEDDATFKEGIKDRRTIIGGGTGGGARSGIGPKFATYAIFGNIVMLCQGSDAETSLERCGLMANALVPSE
;
A
#
# COMPACT_ATOMS: atom_id res chain seq x y z
N MET A 1 78.14 28.48 38.47
CA MET A 1 77.66 28.40 37.07
C MET A 1 77.05 26.99 36.85
N ILE A 2 75.74 26.89 36.88
CA ILE A 2 75.04 25.61 36.73
C ILE A 2 74.27 25.75 35.42
N SER A 3 74.76 24.98 34.42
CA SER A 3 74.09 24.86 33.11
C SER A 3 72.93 23.89 33.21
N LYS A 4 71.69 24.36 32.95
CA LYS A 4 70.47 23.57 32.85
C LYS A 4 70.21 23.26 31.38
N THR A 5 70.37 22.02 30.99
CA THR A 5 69.94 21.49 29.66
C THR A 5 68.43 21.30 29.63
N PRO A 6 67.75 21.71 28.58
CA PRO A 6 66.32 21.45 28.44
C PRO A 6 66.04 19.99 28.04
N LYS A 7 65.09 19.33 28.72
CA LYS A 7 64.53 18.04 28.36
C LYS A 7 63.64 18.18 27.13
N VAL A 8 64.04 17.50 26.08
CA VAL A 8 63.18 17.30 24.90
C VAL A 8 62.11 16.27 25.25
N PHE A 9 60.86 16.71 25.27
CA PHE A 9 59.70 15.82 25.36
C PHE A 9 59.47 15.18 24.00
N SER A 10 59.73 13.89 23.90
CA SER A 10 59.38 13.06 22.76
C SER A 10 57.84 12.84 22.78
N VAL A 11 57.15 13.30 21.72
CA VAL A 11 55.72 13.04 21.54
C VAL A 11 55.56 11.71 20.76
N PRO A 12 55.14 10.61 21.42
CA PRO A 12 54.94 9.37 20.68
C PRO A 12 53.57 9.38 19.98
N ASN A 13 53.64 9.23 18.66
CA ASN A 13 52.65 8.51 17.89
C ASN A 13 51.19 9.00 17.92
N LEU A 14 50.98 10.28 17.67
CA LEU A 14 49.62 10.82 17.36
C LEU A 14 49.10 10.24 16.03
N THR A 15 49.98 9.92 15.10
CA THR A 15 49.62 9.33 13.80
C THR A 15 49.11 7.87 13.90
N LEU A 16 49.56 7.10 14.90
CA LEU A 16 49.11 5.69 15.10
C LEU A 16 47.70 5.62 15.71
N LEU A 17 47.32 6.61 16.51
CA LEU A 17 45.99 6.68 17.12
C LEU A 17 44.88 7.08 16.11
N ILE A 18 45.24 7.91 15.14
CA ILE A 18 44.28 8.33 14.08
C ILE A 18 44.01 7.22 13.10
N THR A 19 44.99 6.38 12.77
CA THR A 19 44.77 5.20 11.87
C THR A 19 43.97 4.08 12.50
N LEU A 20 44.00 3.95 13.85
CA LEU A 20 43.17 2.92 14.52
C LEU A 20 41.70 3.35 14.66
N LEU A 21 41.41 4.65 14.68
CA LEU A 21 40.06 5.17 14.82
C LEU A 21 39.25 5.15 13.49
N THR A 22 39.96 5.14 12.34
CA THR A 22 39.34 5.11 11.01
C THR A 22 38.97 3.70 10.52
N ILE A 23 39.49 2.63 11.13
CA ILE A 23 39.21 1.25 10.74
C ILE A 23 37.97 0.69 11.48
N SER A 24 37.49 1.34 12.56
CA SER A 24 36.35 0.87 13.36
C SER A 24 34.97 1.30 12.83
N THR A 25 34.88 2.07 11.74
CA THR A 25 33.61 2.60 11.21
C THR A 25 33.08 1.88 9.96
N ILE A 26 33.71 0.78 9.49
CA ILE A 26 33.32 0.12 8.21
C ILE A 26 32.64 -1.24 8.43
N LEU A 27 32.23 -1.60 9.64
CA LEU A 27 31.60 -2.93 9.90
C LEU A 27 30.16 -2.84 10.44
N ILE A 28 29.38 -1.83 10.01
CA ILE A 28 27.92 -1.87 10.17
C ILE A 28 27.28 -1.73 8.78
N ALA A 29 27.66 -2.60 7.85
CA ALA A 29 26.78 -2.97 6.76
C ALA A 29 25.97 -4.17 7.25
N GLY A 30 25.02 -3.94 8.15
CA GLY A 30 23.99 -4.89 8.49
C GLY A 30 23.12 -5.07 7.25
N CYS A 31 23.21 -6.22 6.58
CA CYS A 31 22.17 -6.71 5.70
C CYS A 31 20.89 -6.87 6.52
N GLY A 32 20.10 -5.82 6.63
CA GLY A 32 18.68 -5.92 6.85
C GLY A 32 18.06 -6.24 5.51
N SER A 33 17.71 -7.49 5.26
CA SER A 33 16.72 -7.84 4.23
C SER A 33 15.34 -7.42 4.78
N GLY A 34 15.10 -6.09 4.81
CA GLY A 34 13.78 -5.54 4.80
C GLY A 34 13.47 -5.27 3.33
N SER A 35 12.33 -5.75 2.83
CA SER A 35 11.74 -5.19 1.63
C SER A 35 11.72 -3.67 1.85
N SER A 36 12.42 -2.94 1.01
CA SER A 36 12.43 -1.49 1.08
C SER A 36 11.02 -1.00 0.78
N GLU A 37 10.49 -0.07 1.57
CA GLU A 37 9.22 0.61 1.29
C GLU A 37 9.21 1.25 -0.13
N ASP A 38 10.36 1.38 -0.75
CA ASP A 38 10.55 1.89 -2.12
C ASP A 38 10.08 0.92 -3.23
N ASP A 39 9.79 -0.36 -2.92
CA ASP A 39 9.33 -1.36 -3.89
C ASP A 39 7.80 -1.55 -3.89
N LEU A 40 7.08 -0.96 -2.94
CA LEU A 40 5.63 -1.09 -2.87
C LEU A 40 4.93 -0.16 -3.87
N PHE A 41 3.80 -0.62 -4.40
CA PHE A 41 2.94 0.23 -5.23
C PHE A 41 2.49 1.46 -4.43
N PRO A 42 2.68 2.68 -4.97
CA PRO A 42 2.32 3.90 -4.24
C PRO A 42 0.82 3.98 -4.01
N GLN A 43 0.42 4.42 -2.82
CA GLN A 43 -1.00 4.57 -2.48
C GLN A 43 -1.72 5.60 -3.36
N ILE A 44 -1.02 6.63 -3.82
CA ILE A 44 -1.55 7.64 -4.74
C ILE A 44 -0.52 7.87 -5.85
N SER A 45 -0.93 7.69 -7.09
CA SER A 45 -0.10 7.94 -8.26
C SER A 45 -0.93 8.40 -9.46
N ASP A 46 -0.36 9.28 -10.26
CA ASP A 46 -0.98 9.80 -11.47
C ASP A 46 -0.12 9.50 -12.70
N PRO A 47 -0.53 8.52 -13.53
CA PRO A 47 0.15 8.24 -14.80
C PRO A 47 -0.15 9.29 -15.89
N GLY A 48 -0.97 10.32 -15.60
CA GLY A 48 -1.40 11.32 -16.57
C GLY A 48 -2.49 10.82 -17.53
N THR A 49 -3.13 9.69 -17.23
CA THR A 49 -4.19 9.09 -18.04
C THR A 49 -5.50 9.09 -17.26
N VAL A 50 -6.60 9.41 -17.94
CA VAL A 50 -7.96 9.27 -17.42
C VAL A 50 -8.52 7.97 -17.98
N PHE A 51 -8.81 7.03 -17.09
CA PHE A 51 -9.33 5.70 -17.41
C PHE A 51 -10.85 5.68 -17.38
N THR A 52 -11.43 4.80 -18.18
CA THR A 52 -12.87 4.47 -18.19
C THR A 52 -13.10 3.09 -17.55
N LEU A 53 -14.34 2.81 -17.15
CA LEU A 53 -14.69 1.46 -16.68
C LEU A 53 -14.50 0.42 -17.78
N ASP A 54 -14.77 0.76 -19.06
CA ASP A 54 -14.55 -0.14 -20.18
C ASP A 54 -13.09 -0.59 -20.30
N GLU A 55 -12.12 0.31 -20.02
CA GLU A 55 -10.69 -0.05 -20.00
C GLU A 55 -10.36 -0.99 -18.83
N VAL A 56 -10.98 -0.79 -17.67
CA VAL A 56 -10.86 -1.74 -16.54
C VAL A 56 -11.40 -3.11 -16.95
N LEU A 57 -12.57 -3.16 -17.57
CA LEU A 57 -13.22 -4.40 -18.02
C LEU A 57 -12.47 -5.09 -19.17
N ALA A 58 -11.65 -4.34 -19.91
CA ALA A 58 -10.77 -4.90 -20.94
C ALA A 58 -9.55 -5.65 -20.38
N THR A 59 -9.19 -5.43 -19.10
CA THR A 59 -8.16 -6.18 -18.39
C THR A 59 -8.64 -7.61 -18.03
N PRO A 60 -7.82 -8.46 -17.41
CA PRO A 60 -8.28 -9.73 -16.86
C PRO A 60 -9.32 -9.63 -15.73
N TYR A 61 -9.70 -8.43 -15.31
CA TYR A 61 -10.75 -8.18 -14.31
C TYR A 61 -12.10 -8.75 -14.76
N LYS A 62 -12.84 -9.32 -13.81
CA LYS A 62 -14.18 -9.89 -14.03
C LYS A 62 -15.13 -9.24 -13.05
N GLU A 63 -16.03 -8.43 -13.57
CA GLU A 63 -17.12 -7.82 -12.81
C GLU A 63 -18.06 -8.88 -12.27
N LEU A 64 -18.44 -8.73 -11.01
CA LEU A 64 -19.47 -9.51 -10.33
C LEU A 64 -20.70 -8.66 -10.03
N ASN A 65 -20.49 -7.43 -9.55
CA ASN A 65 -21.54 -6.50 -9.18
C ASN A 65 -21.21 -5.11 -9.74
N ASN A 66 -22.22 -4.44 -10.29
CA ASN A 66 -22.19 -3.01 -10.61
C ASN A 66 -22.95 -2.27 -9.50
N TYR A 67 -22.39 -1.22 -8.95
CA TYR A 67 -22.97 -0.47 -7.83
C TYR A 67 -23.54 0.88 -8.29
N SER A 68 -24.64 1.33 -7.65
CA SER A 68 -25.05 2.74 -7.74
C SER A 68 -23.97 3.64 -7.12
N THR A 69 -23.75 4.80 -7.74
CA THR A 69 -22.83 5.83 -7.24
C THR A 69 -23.55 6.94 -6.48
N ASP A 70 -24.84 6.81 -6.20
CA ASP A 70 -25.65 7.85 -5.55
C ASP A 70 -25.11 8.28 -4.18
N GLU A 71 -24.45 7.34 -3.45
CA GLU A 71 -23.82 7.58 -2.16
C GLU A 71 -22.28 7.72 -2.26
N LEU A 72 -21.71 7.82 -3.48
CA LEU A 72 -20.28 8.02 -3.74
C LEU A 72 -20.03 9.40 -4.35
N PRO A 73 -19.71 10.43 -3.57
CA PRO A 73 -19.49 11.77 -4.09
C PRO A 73 -18.46 11.80 -5.23
N GLY A 74 -18.86 12.30 -6.38
CA GLY A 74 -18.02 12.48 -7.56
C GLY A 74 -17.63 11.22 -8.33
N ALA A 75 -17.99 10.03 -7.87
CA ALA A 75 -17.80 8.82 -8.65
C ALA A 75 -18.80 8.77 -9.81
N THR A 76 -18.33 8.40 -10.98
CA THR A 76 -19.17 8.22 -12.18
C THR A 76 -19.61 6.76 -12.31
N GLU A 77 -18.76 5.83 -11.89
CA GLU A 77 -19.02 4.40 -11.96
C GLU A 77 -18.37 3.69 -10.75
N ALA A 78 -18.97 2.59 -10.32
CA ALA A 78 -18.42 1.75 -9.25
C ALA A 78 -18.76 0.28 -9.51
N THR A 79 -17.79 -0.61 -9.31
CA THR A 79 -17.95 -2.04 -9.55
C THR A 79 -17.17 -2.87 -8.54
N TYR A 80 -17.64 -4.07 -8.30
CA TYR A 80 -16.92 -5.08 -7.54
C TYR A 80 -16.71 -6.31 -8.42
N GLY A 81 -15.54 -6.90 -8.27
CA GLY A 81 -15.19 -8.10 -9.01
C GLY A 81 -13.87 -8.67 -8.56
N PHE A 82 -13.29 -9.52 -9.39
CA PHE A 82 -12.01 -10.14 -9.11
C PHE A 82 -11.10 -10.16 -10.34
N MET A 83 -9.80 -10.27 -10.09
CA MET A 83 -8.81 -10.50 -11.12
C MET A 83 -7.93 -11.68 -10.76
N ARG A 84 -7.62 -12.51 -11.77
CA ARG A 84 -6.71 -13.64 -11.65
C ARG A 84 -5.52 -13.41 -12.57
N ILE A 85 -4.31 -13.39 -12.00
CA ILE A 85 -3.07 -13.19 -12.75
C ILE A 85 -2.25 -14.48 -12.72
N GLY A 86 -1.71 -14.88 -13.87
CA GLY A 86 -0.80 -16.01 -13.97
C GLY A 86 -1.36 -17.37 -13.54
N GLY A 87 -2.70 -17.55 -13.56
CA GLY A 87 -3.34 -18.78 -13.13
C GLY A 87 -3.39 -19.02 -11.62
N GLY A 88 -2.97 -18.02 -10.82
CA GLY A 88 -3.03 -18.05 -9.36
C GLY A 88 -4.45 -17.92 -8.80
N GLU A 89 -4.56 -17.74 -7.50
CA GLU A 89 -5.83 -17.44 -6.81
C GLU A 89 -6.38 -16.09 -7.29
N PRO A 90 -7.71 -15.94 -7.40
CA PRO A 90 -8.32 -14.66 -7.70
C PRO A 90 -8.21 -13.73 -6.49
N TYR A 91 -8.03 -12.44 -6.76
CA TYR A 91 -8.09 -11.38 -5.76
C TYR A 91 -9.26 -10.47 -6.04
N ASP A 92 -9.98 -10.11 -4.99
CA ASP A 92 -11.15 -9.24 -5.09
C ASP A 92 -10.74 -7.76 -5.12
N TYR A 93 -11.51 -6.98 -5.88
CA TYR A 93 -11.34 -5.54 -6.03
C TYR A 93 -12.70 -4.85 -6.00
N GLU A 94 -12.75 -3.69 -5.37
CA GLU A 94 -13.77 -2.68 -5.61
C GLU A 94 -13.13 -1.53 -6.36
N ILE A 95 -13.67 -1.19 -7.52
CA ILE A 95 -13.16 -0.16 -8.42
C ILE A 95 -14.18 0.97 -8.50
N ARG A 96 -13.73 2.22 -8.33
CA ARG A 96 -14.55 3.43 -8.44
C ARG A 96 -13.88 4.38 -9.42
N VAL A 97 -14.61 4.83 -10.40
CA VAL A 97 -14.13 5.73 -11.48
C VAL A 97 -14.59 7.15 -11.20
N TYR A 98 -13.71 8.10 -11.42
CA TYR A 98 -13.96 9.54 -11.24
C TYR A 98 -13.67 10.30 -12.53
N ASP A 99 -14.14 11.55 -12.65
CA ASP A 99 -13.88 12.37 -13.84
C ASP A 99 -12.40 12.78 -13.99
N SER A 100 -11.63 12.80 -12.90
CA SER A 100 -10.21 13.18 -12.88
C SER A 100 -9.46 12.60 -11.69
N HIS A 101 -8.12 12.59 -11.78
CA HIS A 101 -7.25 12.24 -10.65
C HIS A 101 -7.55 13.09 -9.40
N GLN A 102 -7.71 14.42 -9.58
CA GLN A 102 -8.00 15.30 -8.46
C GLN A 102 -9.35 14.97 -7.80
N ALA A 103 -10.37 14.63 -8.60
CA ALA A 103 -11.67 14.21 -8.05
C ALA A 103 -11.56 12.88 -7.29
N ALA A 104 -10.79 11.92 -7.81
CA ALA A 104 -10.52 10.66 -7.11
C ALA A 104 -9.80 10.89 -5.76
N VAL A 105 -8.83 11.82 -5.72
CA VAL A 105 -8.12 12.17 -4.49
C VAL A 105 -9.05 12.88 -3.50
N ASP A 106 -9.74 13.95 -3.92
CA ASP A 106 -10.49 14.81 -3.01
C ASP A 106 -11.77 14.16 -2.49
N GLN A 107 -12.50 13.46 -3.36
CA GLN A 107 -13.81 12.90 -3.07
C GLN A 107 -13.75 11.39 -2.83
N GLY A 108 -12.83 10.70 -3.50
CA GLY A 108 -12.66 9.25 -3.39
C GLY A 108 -11.93 8.81 -2.11
N THR A 109 -10.95 9.57 -1.64
CA THR A 109 -10.16 9.20 -0.45
C THR A 109 -11.02 9.00 0.81
N PRO A 110 -11.93 9.90 1.20
CA PRO A 110 -12.76 9.70 2.39
C PRO A 110 -13.59 8.40 2.30
N MET A 111 -14.15 8.13 1.13
CA MET A 111 -14.98 6.95 0.87
C MET A 111 -14.15 5.66 0.76
N ALA A 112 -12.89 5.75 0.33
CA ALA A 112 -11.95 4.63 0.32
C ALA A 112 -11.54 4.24 1.75
N LEU A 113 -11.26 5.22 2.60
CA LEU A 113 -10.98 5.03 4.03
C LEU A 113 -12.16 4.42 4.77
N GLU A 114 -13.40 4.80 4.42
CA GLU A 114 -14.60 4.17 4.97
C GLU A 114 -14.67 2.69 4.62
N GLY A 115 -14.25 2.31 3.40
CA GLY A 115 -14.38 0.95 2.87
C GLY A 115 -13.19 0.03 3.13
N SER A 116 -12.07 0.53 3.67
CA SER A 116 -10.82 -0.23 3.81
C SER A 116 -10.07 0.09 5.09
N GLY A 117 -9.11 -0.78 5.44
CA GLY A 117 -8.26 -0.62 6.62
C GLY A 117 -8.90 -1.11 7.91
N GLU A 118 -8.18 -0.95 9.01
CA GLU A 118 -8.61 -1.43 10.34
C GLU A 118 -9.87 -0.74 10.86
N ASN A 119 -10.13 0.48 10.39
CA ASN A 119 -11.27 1.30 10.79
C ASN A 119 -12.42 1.26 9.76
N ALA A 120 -12.38 0.30 8.82
CA ALA A 120 -13.43 0.17 7.82
C ALA A 120 -14.82 0.01 8.46
N ILE A 121 -15.78 0.77 7.95
CA ILE A 121 -17.18 0.68 8.37
C ILE A 121 -17.84 -0.46 7.61
N LEU A 122 -18.16 -1.52 8.33
CA LEU A 122 -18.72 -2.76 7.77
C LEU A 122 -20.18 -2.99 8.13
N SER A 123 -20.87 -1.99 8.72
CA SER A 123 -22.28 -2.01 9.06
C SER A 123 -23.07 -1.12 8.11
N GLU A 124 -24.18 -1.62 7.56
CA GLU A 124 -25.07 -0.84 6.71
C GLU A 124 -25.71 0.35 7.44
N ASP A 125 -25.87 0.22 8.77
CA ASP A 125 -26.47 1.28 9.60
C ASP A 125 -25.51 2.47 9.79
N ASP A 126 -24.21 2.22 9.74
CA ASP A 126 -23.16 3.22 10.04
C ASP A 126 -22.47 3.75 8.76
N ALA A 127 -22.54 2.99 7.66
CA ALA A 127 -21.84 3.35 6.43
C ALA A 127 -22.53 4.48 5.67
N THR A 128 -21.72 5.36 5.08
CA THR A 128 -22.18 6.36 4.10
C THR A 128 -22.48 5.67 2.77
N PHE A 129 -21.54 4.87 2.26
CA PHE A 129 -21.72 4.09 1.05
C PHE A 129 -22.15 2.67 1.40
N LYS A 130 -23.45 2.39 1.25
CA LYS A 130 -24.07 1.12 1.67
C LYS A 130 -23.97 0.02 0.63
N GLU A 131 -23.93 0.40 -0.65
CA GLU A 131 -23.68 -0.55 -1.73
C GLU A 131 -22.38 -1.32 -1.47
N GLY A 132 -22.37 -2.62 -1.71
CA GLY A 132 -21.16 -3.43 -1.58
C GLY A 132 -20.67 -3.71 -0.16
N ILE A 133 -21.37 -3.30 0.91
CA ILE A 133 -20.94 -3.57 2.29
C ILE A 133 -20.66 -5.06 2.54
N LYS A 134 -21.46 -5.96 1.96
CA LYS A 134 -21.25 -7.42 2.11
C LYS A 134 -19.99 -7.89 1.40
N ASP A 135 -19.65 -7.25 0.28
CA ASP A 135 -18.48 -7.57 -0.54
C ASP A 135 -17.19 -7.06 0.11
N ARG A 136 -17.26 -6.04 0.99
CA ARG A 136 -16.13 -5.52 1.79
C ARG A 136 -15.82 -6.32 3.04
N ARG A 137 -16.66 -7.30 3.38
CA ARG A 137 -16.50 -8.16 4.56
C ARG A 137 -15.73 -9.43 4.22
N THR A 138 -14.91 -9.87 5.16
CA THR A 138 -14.33 -11.20 5.15
C THR A 138 -14.50 -11.89 6.49
N ILE A 139 -14.51 -13.21 6.49
CA ILE A 139 -14.53 -13.99 7.73
C ILE A 139 -13.07 -14.10 8.22
N ILE A 140 -12.79 -13.52 9.37
CA ILE A 140 -11.51 -13.72 10.04
C ILE A 140 -11.62 -15.08 10.74
N GLY A 141 -10.92 -16.08 10.22
CA GLY A 141 -10.97 -17.46 10.72
C GLY A 141 -10.40 -17.57 12.14
N GLY A 142 -11.16 -18.21 13.03
CA GLY A 142 -10.62 -18.72 14.29
C GLY A 142 -9.74 -19.93 13.98
N GLY A 143 -8.42 -19.78 14.13
CA GLY A 143 -7.51 -20.94 14.17
C GLY A 143 -7.88 -21.87 15.35
N THR A 144 -7.59 -23.15 15.24
CA THR A 144 -7.83 -24.18 16.27
C THR A 144 -6.97 -24.04 17.54
N GLY A 145 -6.39 -22.88 17.79
CA GLY A 145 -5.64 -22.54 19.00
C GLY A 145 -6.33 -21.41 19.74
N GLY A 146 -6.78 -21.66 20.97
CA GLY A 146 -7.58 -20.73 21.77
C GLY A 146 -7.03 -19.31 21.83
N GLY A 147 -7.80 -18.35 21.33
CA GLY A 147 -7.50 -16.92 21.35
C GLY A 147 -7.66 -16.19 20.01
N ALA A 148 -7.83 -16.88 18.88
CA ALA A 148 -8.09 -16.23 17.60
C ALA A 148 -9.52 -15.65 17.59
N ARG A 149 -9.62 -14.33 17.30
CA ARG A 149 -10.91 -13.68 17.09
C ARG A 149 -11.55 -14.26 15.83
N SER A 150 -12.61 -15.04 15.97
CA SER A 150 -13.50 -15.34 14.85
C SER A 150 -14.50 -14.19 14.72
N GLY A 151 -14.62 -13.63 13.54
CA GLY A 151 -15.52 -12.51 13.33
C GLY A 151 -15.54 -12.05 11.87
N ILE A 152 -16.26 -10.98 11.64
CA ILE A 152 -16.26 -10.27 10.38
C ILE A 152 -15.18 -9.19 10.46
N GLY A 153 -14.34 -9.10 9.43
CA GLY A 153 -13.34 -8.06 9.29
C GLY A 153 -13.32 -7.47 7.88
N PRO A 154 -12.52 -6.41 7.67
CA PRO A 154 -12.38 -5.83 6.35
C PRO A 154 -11.68 -6.81 5.39
N LYS A 155 -12.20 -6.90 4.17
CA LYS A 155 -11.58 -7.66 3.07
C LYS A 155 -10.42 -6.88 2.46
N PHE A 156 -10.53 -5.57 2.43
CA PHE A 156 -9.57 -4.64 1.88
C PHE A 156 -8.77 -3.98 3.00
N ALA A 157 -7.48 -4.32 3.13
CA ALA A 157 -6.66 -3.74 4.20
C ALA A 157 -6.21 -2.31 3.90
N THR A 158 -6.25 -1.90 2.62
CA THR A 158 -6.06 -0.51 2.20
C THR A 158 -6.61 -0.29 0.78
N TYR A 159 -6.44 0.91 0.26
CA TYR A 159 -6.81 1.33 -1.09
C TYR A 159 -5.59 1.89 -1.83
N ALA A 160 -5.71 2.06 -3.15
CA ALA A 160 -4.82 2.90 -3.94
C ALA A 160 -5.63 3.77 -4.90
N ILE A 161 -5.05 4.92 -5.28
CA ILE A 161 -5.56 5.80 -6.33
C ILE A 161 -4.55 5.78 -7.48
N PHE A 162 -5.00 5.36 -8.65
CA PHE A 162 -4.21 5.32 -9.87
C PHE A 162 -4.92 6.08 -10.99
N GLY A 163 -4.36 7.24 -11.38
CA GLY A 163 -5.09 8.18 -12.22
C GLY A 163 -6.40 8.59 -11.58
N ASN A 164 -7.50 8.46 -12.28
CA ASN A 164 -8.85 8.77 -11.81
C ASN A 164 -9.59 7.58 -11.19
N ILE A 165 -8.89 6.47 -10.92
CA ILE A 165 -9.49 5.26 -10.36
C ILE A 165 -9.10 5.10 -8.90
N VAL A 166 -10.08 4.91 -8.03
CA VAL A 166 -9.89 4.43 -6.65
C VAL A 166 -10.08 2.91 -6.64
N MET A 167 -9.10 2.19 -6.14
CA MET A 167 -9.09 0.73 -6.05
C MET A 167 -9.01 0.31 -4.58
N LEU A 168 -10.00 -0.43 -4.07
CA LEU A 168 -9.90 -1.17 -2.83
C LEU A 168 -9.46 -2.59 -3.20
N CYS A 169 -8.31 -3.03 -2.69
CA CYS A 169 -7.69 -4.28 -3.11
C CYS A 169 -7.66 -5.27 -1.95
N GLN A 170 -8.09 -6.50 -2.19
CA GLN A 170 -8.08 -7.54 -1.17
C GLN A 170 -6.67 -7.72 -0.59
N GLY A 171 -6.57 -7.80 0.74
CA GLY A 171 -5.30 -8.07 1.43
C GLY A 171 -5.52 -8.28 2.91
N SER A 172 -4.61 -9.05 3.55
CA SER A 172 -4.58 -9.24 5.00
C SER A 172 -3.98 -8.04 5.74
N ASP A 173 -3.20 -7.24 5.03
CA ASP A 173 -2.45 -6.08 5.49
C ASP A 173 -2.27 -5.07 4.33
N ALA A 174 -1.78 -3.88 4.64
CA ALA A 174 -1.63 -2.80 3.69
C ALA A 174 -0.63 -3.14 2.56
N GLU A 175 0.48 -3.81 2.89
CA GLU A 175 1.51 -4.22 1.93
C GLU A 175 0.92 -5.15 0.87
N THR A 176 0.28 -6.24 1.30
CA THR A 176 -0.40 -7.20 0.40
C THR A 176 -1.49 -6.52 -0.44
N SER A 177 -2.25 -5.57 0.14
CA SER A 177 -3.27 -4.83 -0.62
C SER A 177 -2.64 -3.95 -1.70
N LEU A 178 -1.56 -3.21 -1.38
CA LEU A 178 -0.87 -2.34 -2.35
C LEU A 178 -0.21 -3.16 -3.47
N GLU A 179 0.40 -4.30 -3.16
CA GLU A 179 0.91 -5.21 -4.20
C GLU A 179 -0.19 -5.60 -5.18
N ARG A 180 -1.37 -5.95 -4.69
CA ARG A 180 -2.52 -6.32 -5.53
C ARG A 180 -3.09 -5.13 -6.31
N CYS A 181 -3.12 -3.94 -5.71
CA CYS A 181 -3.44 -2.72 -6.45
C CYS A 181 -2.45 -2.48 -7.60
N GLY A 182 -1.15 -2.72 -7.36
CA GLY A 182 -0.13 -2.66 -8.39
C GLY A 182 -0.36 -3.64 -9.54
N LEU A 183 -0.85 -4.84 -9.26
CA LEU A 183 -1.23 -5.80 -10.31
C LEU A 183 -2.36 -5.27 -11.20
N MET A 184 -3.36 -4.60 -10.63
CA MET A 184 -4.45 -3.98 -11.39
C MET A 184 -3.94 -2.79 -12.20
N ALA A 185 -3.13 -1.92 -11.61
CA ALA A 185 -2.53 -0.78 -12.31
C ALA A 185 -1.65 -1.22 -13.49
N ASN A 186 -0.85 -2.27 -13.31
CA ASN A 186 -0.04 -2.86 -14.38
C ASN A 186 -0.89 -3.50 -15.50
N ALA A 187 -2.07 -4.00 -15.18
CA ALA A 187 -2.99 -4.52 -16.18
C ALA A 187 -3.65 -3.41 -17.01
N LEU A 188 -3.84 -2.21 -16.41
CA LEU A 188 -4.35 -1.02 -17.11
C LEU A 188 -3.29 -0.37 -18.00
N VAL A 189 -2.03 -0.34 -17.55
CA VAL A 189 -0.91 0.21 -18.32
C VAL A 189 0.19 -0.87 -18.39
N PRO A 190 0.07 -1.83 -19.32
CA PRO A 190 1.09 -2.85 -19.48
C PRO A 190 2.45 -2.20 -19.79
N SER A 191 3.50 -2.58 -19.08
CA SER A 191 4.87 -2.19 -19.43
C SER A 191 5.24 -2.83 -20.79
N GLU A 192 5.70 -2.00 -21.72
CA GLU A 192 6.22 -2.46 -23.02
C GLU A 192 7.47 -3.37 -22.89
#